data_0f70110df46ac8e48b2f624ce256b379
#
_entry.id   0f70110df46ac8e48b2f624ce256b379
#
_cell.length_a   1.000
_cell.length_b   1.000
_cell.length_c   1.000
_cell.angle_alpha   90.00
_cell.angle_beta   90.00
_cell.angle_gamma   90.00
#
_symmetry.space_group_name_H-M   'P 1'
#
loop_
_entity.id
_entity.type
_entity.pdbx_description
1 polymer ?
#
loop_
_entity_poly.entity_id
_entity_poly.type
_entity_poly.pdbx_seq_one_letter_code
_entity_poly.pdbx_strand_id
1 'polypeptide(L)'
;MTRRAQGFSLLELVVAAAIIATVSAWAMPNFIRTLRQGDVDRYTQAIEAGLYDLRATLGTSRSSCQLTFNQTQTWVNPYQLLEFRQPNGTYQETDRLRCCNSQIHQAKLALGSSEECEDGPKIGSLLQNASSLRFIRLEGSPESKQVEVAVSTGDYELTPPGTSARTEPIIFMVRSLEAGNDNRLRTRCVEISGSGHLSRGTWEGSLSQGYCRSRGAETRPNP
;
A
#
# COMPACT_ATOMS: atom_id res chain seq x y z
N MET A 1 38.60 53.49 -7.28
CA MET A 1 39.21 52.17 -7.51
C MET A 1 38.22 51.36 -8.30
N THR A 2 38.36 51.29 -9.62
CA THR A 2 37.49 50.50 -10.51
C THR A 2 38.01 49.05 -10.55
N ARG A 3 37.28 48.13 -9.95
CA ARG A 3 37.52 46.68 -10.09
C ARG A 3 37.26 46.32 -11.57
N ARG A 4 38.31 45.93 -12.30
CA ARG A 4 38.15 45.33 -13.62
C ARG A 4 37.40 43.99 -13.46
N ALA A 5 36.23 43.90 -14.02
CA ALA A 5 35.54 42.62 -14.18
C ALA A 5 36.36 41.77 -15.15
N GLN A 6 37.03 40.74 -14.63
CA GLN A 6 37.69 39.73 -15.46
C GLN A 6 36.59 38.83 -16.04
N GLY A 7 36.44 38.82 -17.35
CA GLY A 7 35.52 37.89 -18.04
C GLY A 7 36.07 36.46 -18.00
N PHE A 8 35.17 35.48 -17.97
CA PHE A 8 35.51 34.06 -18.05
C PHE A 8 36.15 33.73 -19.41
N SER A 9 37.18 32.90 -19.38
CA SER A 9 37.79 32.35 -20.60
C SER A 9 36.84 31.32 -21.23
N LEU A 10 36.78 31.24 -22.55
CA LEU A 10 36.00 30.24 -23.28
C LEU A 10 36.41 28.81 -22.87
N LEU A 11 37.68 28.58 -22.61
CA LEU A 11 38.19 27.29 -22.12
C LEU A 11 37.62 26.96 -20.74
N GLU A 12 37.54 27.91 -19.83
CA GLU A 12 37.02 27.74 -18.47
C GLU A 12 35.53 27.35 -18.50
N LEU A 13 34.77 27.96 -19.41
CA LEU A 13 33.35 27.64 -19.60
C LEU A 13 33.16 26.21 -20.16
N VAL A 14 33.99 25.80 -21.12
CA VAL A 14 33.96 24.43 -21.68
C VAL A 14 34.33 23.39 -20.64
N VAL A 15 35.35 23.63 -19.82
CA VAL A 15 35.77 22.73 -18.75
C VAL A 15 34.66 22.62 -17.68
N ALA A 16 34.09 23.75 -17.26
CA ALA A 16 32.98 23.75 -16.31
C ALA A 16 31.76 22.98 -16.83
N ALA A 17 31.39 23.19 -18.10
CA ALA A 17 30.29 22.44 -18.74
C ALA A 17 30.56 20.93 -18.79
N ALA A 18 31.79 20.52 -19.11
CA ALA A 18 32.19 19.11 -19.14
C ALA A 18 32.08 18.46 -17.75
N ILE A 19 32.52 19.15 -16.69
CA ILE A 19 32.44 18.68 -15.31
C ILE A 19 30.95 18.53 -14.90
N ILE A 20 30.13 19.54 -15.17
CA ILE A 20 28.68 19.48 -14.85
C ILE A 20 28.00 18.31 -15.58
N ALA A 21 28.31 18.14 -16.88
CA ALA A 21 27.75 17.06 -17.67
C ALA A 21 28.11 15.67 -17.10
N THR A 22 29.36 15.45 -16.74
CA THR A 22 29.84 14.16 -16.18
C THR A 22 29.23 13.88 -14.81
N VAL A 23 29.18 14.87 -13.92
CA VAL A 23 28.56 14.73 -12.59
C VAL A 23 27.05 14.46 -12.72
N SER A 24 26.36 15.18 -13.60
CA SER A 24 24.92 15.00 -13.83
C SER A 24 24.61 13.62 -14.40
N ALA A 25 25.40 13.09 -15.32
CA ALA A 25 25.23 11.77 -15.90
C ALA A 25 25.31 10.65 -14.85
N TRP A 26 26.11 10.83 -13.82
CA TRP A 26 26.25 9.86 -12.73
C TRP A 26 25.20 10.04 -11.62
N ALA A 27 24.84 11.27 -11.29
CA ALA A 27 23.92 11.59 -10.21
C ALA A 27 22.45 11.31 -10.56
N MET A 28 22.04 11.55 -11.82
CA MET A 28 20.64 11.47 -12.26
C MET A 28 20.01 10.08 -12.06
N PRO A 29 20.65 8.94 -12.40
CA PRO A 29 20.05 7.63 -12.19
C PRO A 29 19.76 7.34 -10.71
N ASN A 30 20.64 7.74 -9.80
CA ASN A 30 20.48 7.54 -8.38
C ASN A 30 19.35 8.41 -7.81
N PHE A 31 19.21 9.64 -8.30
CA PHE A 31 18.13 10.53 -7.92
C PHE A 31 16.77 9.98 -8.35
N ILE A 32 16.63 9.51 -9.59
CA ILE A 32 15.39 8.90 -10.10
C ILE A 32 15.00 7.67 -9.28
N ARG A 33 15.97 6.81 -8.91
CA ARG A 33 15.71 5.65 -8.04
C ARG A 33 15.18 6.07 -6.67
N THR A 34 15.78 7.11 -6.09
CA THR A 34 15.35 7.62 -4.78
C THR A 34 13.91 8.14 -4.84
N LEU A 35 13.52 8.84 -5.91
CA LEU A 35 12.15 9.30 -6.11
C LEU A 35 11.19 8.11 -6.22
N ARG A 36 11.49 7.13 -7.08
CA ARG A 36 10.67 5.93 -7.26
C ARG A 36 10.52 5.13 -5.97
N GLN A 37 11.60 4.98 -5.21
CA GLN A 37 11.53 4.32 -3.91
C GLN A 37 10.70 5.15 -2.92
N GLY A 38 10.77 6.47 -2.99
CA GLY A 38 9.94 7.38 -2.21
C GLY A 38 8.45 7.19 -2.46
N ASP A 39 8.04 6.98 -3.72
CA ASP A 39 6.64 6.71 -4.08
C ASP A 39 6.16 5.37 -3.50
N VAL A 40 6.98 4.31 -3.59
CA VAL A 40 6.70 3.03 -2.96
C VAL A 40 6.55 3.16 -1.44
N ASP A 41 7.47 3.89 -0.79
CA ASP A 41 7.45 4.08 0.67
C ASP A 41 6.22 4.88 1.13
N ARG A 42 5.83 5.93 0.40
CA ARG A 42 4.64 6.75 0.69
C ARG A 42 3.35 5.94 0.49
N TYR A 43 3.27 5.20 -0.62
CA TYR A 43 2.10 4.38 -0.88
C TYR A 43 1.93 3.26 0.15
N THR A 44 3.02 2.62 0.56
CA THR A 44 3.03 1.62 1.65
C THR A 44 2.58 2.23 2.99
N GLN A 45 2.99 3.46 3.29
CA GLN A 45 2.52 4.20 4.48
C GLN A 45 1.03 4.51 4.38
N ALA A 46 0.52 4.83 3.19
CA ALA A 46 -0.90 5.08 2.99
C ALA A 46 -1.75 3.82 3.23
N ILE A 47 -1.28 2.64 2.79
CA ILE A 47 -1.92 1.35 3.09
C ILE A 47 -1.93 1.09 4.61
N GLU A 48 -0.78 1.23 5.26
CA GLU A 48 -0.66 1.03 6.71
C GLU A 48 -1.62 1.94 7.48
N ALA A 49 -1.63 3.23 7.15
CA ALA A 49 -2.53 4.21 7.78
C ALA A 49 -4.01 3.91 7.52
N GLY A 50 -4.37 3.50 6.31
CA GLY A 50 -5.74 3.12 5.95
C GLY A 50 -6.22 1.88 6.71
N LEU A 51 -5.36 0.89 6.87
CA LEU A 51 -5.67 -0.32 7.65
C LEU A 51 -5.83 -0.01 9.15
N TYR A 52 -5.00 0.88 9.71
CA TYR A 52 -5.18 1.35 11.09
C TYR A 52 -6.50 2.08 11.28
N ASP A 53 -6.83 2.98 10.38
CA ASP A 53 -8.10 3.74 10.40
C ASP A 53 -9.31 2.80 10.30
N LEU A 54 -9.26 1.87 9.34
CA LEU A 54 -10.32 0.89 9.15
C LEU A 54 -10.53 0.05 10.42
N ARG A 55 -9.46 -0.46 11.02
CA ARG A 55 -9.54 -1.22 12.28
C ARG A 55 -10.02 -0.39 13.46
N ALA A 56 -9.62 0.88 13.55
CA ALA A 56 -10.13 1.78 14.57
C ALA A 56 -11.64 1.99 14.44
N THR A 57 -12.13 2.16 13.22
CA THR A 57 -13.57 2.27 12.92
C THR A 57 -14.31 0.98 13.29
N LEU A 58 -13.74 -0.20 12.97
CA LEU A 58 -14.31 -1.47 13.37
C LEU A 58 -14.36 -1.64 14.89
N GLY A 59 -13.33 -1.17 15.60
CA GLY A 59 -13.30 -1.18 17.07
C GLY A 59 -14.43 -0.36 17.69
N THR A 60 -14.75 0.79 17.13
CA THR A 60 -15.84 1.64 17.63
C THR A 60 -17.22 1.09 17.29
N SER A 61 -17.39 0.48 16.13
CA SER A 61 -18.65 -0.10 15.66
C SER A 61 -18.89 -1.54 16.12
N ARG A 62 -17.89 -2.17 16.75
CA ARG A 62 -17.88 -3.60 17.13
C ARG A 62 -18.26 -4.52 15.95
N SER A 63 -17.79 -4.20 14.77
CA SER A 63 -18.05 -4.92 13.53
C SER A 63 -16.78 -5.55 12.98
N SER A 64 -16.91 -6.54 12.12
CA SER A 64 -15.82 -7.10 11.34
C SER A 64 -16.03 -6.80 9.86
N CYS A 65 -14.95 -6.82 9.09
CA CYS A 65 -14.99 -6.70 7.64
C CYS A 65 -14.29 -7.87 6.98
N GLN A 66 -14.94 -8.45 5.99
CA GLN A 66 -14.32 -9.44 5.12
C GLN A 66 -13.64 -8.71 3.95
N LEU A 67 -12.38 -9.04 3.74
CA LEU A 67 -11.59 -8.63 2.59
C LEU A 67 -11.58 -9.77 1.59
N THR A 68 -11.97 -9.49 0.35
CA THR A 68 -11.96 -10.51 -0.72
C THR A 68 -11.21 -9.96 -1.92
N PHE A 69 -10.19 -10.67 -2.37
CA PHE A 69 -9.36 -10.29 -3.50
C PHE A 69 -9.39 -11.38 -4.57
N ASN A 70 -9.86 -11.04 -5.76
CA ASN A 70 -9.96 -11.97 -6.89
C ASN A 70 -8.61 -12.30 -7.53
N GLN A 71 -7.58 -11.51 -7.24
CA GLN A 71 -6.23 -11.69 -7.78
C GLN A 71 -5.24 -11.71 -6.62
N THR A 72 -4.70 -12.88 -6.36
CA THR A 72 -3.66 -13.10 -5.35
C THR A 72 -2.33 -13.36 -6.01
N GLN A 73 -1.24 -12.99 -5.36
CA GLN A 73 0.12 -13.27 -5.80
C GLN A 73 0.41 -12.80 -7.25
N THR A 74 -0.26 -11.72 -7.66
CA THR A 74 -0.10 -11.11 -8.98
C THR A 74 0.09 -9.60 -8.81
N TRP A 75 1.03 -9.02 -9.54
CA TRP A 75 1.24 -7.58 -9.55
C TRP A 75 0.19 -6.91 -10.41
N VAL A 76 -0.54 -5.99 -9.81
CA VAL A 76 -1.61 -5.22 -10.47
C VAL A 76 -1.55 -3.76 -10.06
N ASN A 77 -2.22 -2.91 -10.82
CA ASN A 77 -2.34 -1.51 -10.45
C ASN A 77 -3.21 -1.35 -9.19
N PRO A 78 -2.92 -0.36 -8.34
CA PRO A 78 -3.65 -0.13 -7.09
C PRO A 78 -5.17 -0.06 -7.23
N TYR A 79 -5.69 0.57 -8.29
CA TYR A 79 -7.13 0.67 -8.54
C TYR A 79 -7.81 -0.69 -8.78
N GLN A 80 -7.06 -1.71 -9.19
CA GLN A 80 -7.59 -3.06 -9.41
C GLN A 80 -7.70 -3.87 -8.11
N LEU A 81 -6.93 -3.51 -7.07
CA LEU A 81 -6.83 -4.30 -5.85
C LEU A 81 -7.22 -3.53 -4.58
N LEU A 82 -6.69 -2.34 -4.35
CA LEU A 82 -6.82 -1.61 -3.09
C LEU A 82 -7.68 -0.35 -3.17
N GLU A 83 -7.67 0.33 -4.32
CA GLU A 83 -8.42 1.55 -4.51
C GLU A 83 -9.79 1.25 -5.13
N PHE A 84 -10.81 1.98 -4.69
CA PHE A 84 -12.16 1.87 -5.26
C PHE A 84 -12.38 2.90 -6.36
N ARG A 85 -11.51 3.91 -6.44
CA ARG A 85 -11.55 4.94 -7.46
C ARG A 85 -10.86 4.46 -8.72
N GLN A 86 -11.57 4.48 -9.85
CA GLN A 86 -11.01 4.18 -11.16
C GLN A 86 -10.16 5.35 -11.69
N PRO A 87 -9.29 5.11 -12.70
CA PRO A 87 -8.49 6.17 -13.33
C PRO A 87 -9.32 7.32 -13.92
N ASN A 88 -10.57 7.07 -14.33
CA ASN A 88 -11.52 8.05 -14.82
C ASN A 88 -12.17 8.91 -13.71
N GLY A 89 -11.84 8.63 -12.45
CA GLY A 89 -12.35 9.37 -11.29
C GLY A 89 -13.67 8.85 -10.73
N THR A 90 -14.30 7.85 -11.35
CA THR A 90 -15.53 7.21 -10.82
C THR A 90 -15.19 6.18 -9.77
N TYR A 91 -16.12 5.93 -8.85
CA TYR A 91 -15.99 4.86 -7.86
C TYR A 91 -16.62 3.58 -8.40
N GLN A 92 -15.93 2.47 -8.22
CA GLN A 92 -16.42 1.14 -8.58
C GLN A 92 -17.11 0.50 -7.39
N GLU A 93 -18.34 0.00 -7.59
CA GLU A 93 -18.91 -0.97 -6.65
C GLU A 93 -18.08 -2.25 -6.67
N THR A 94 -17.66 -2.69 -5.49
CA THR A 94 -16.79 -3.85 -5.38
C THR A 94 -17.12 -4.63 -4.11
N ASP A 95 -17.07 -5.95 -4.20
CA ASP A 95 -17.22 -6.86 -3.08
C ASP A 95 -15.93 -7.07 -2.29
N ARG A 96 -14.86 -6.32 -2.62
CA ARG A 96 -13.54 -6.47 -1.99
C ARG A 96 -13.52 -6.22 -0.49
N LEU A 97 -14.41 -5.37 -0.01
CA LEU A 97 -14.54 -5.07 1.42
C LEU A 97 -16.01 -5.10 1.80
N ARG A 98 -16.42 -6.11 2.54
CA ARG A 98 -17.77 -6.25 3.10
C ARG A 98 -17.70 -6.12 4.60
N CYS A 99 -18.40 -5.15 5.16
CA CYS A 99 -18.40 -4.91 6.59
C CYS A 99 -19.77 -5.21 7.19
N CYS A 100 -19.77 -6.02 8.25
CA CYS A 100 -20.96 -6.35 9.00
C CYS A 100 -21.16 -5.34 10.11
N ASN A 101 -22.30 -4.67 10.12
CA ASN A 101 -22.70 -3.90 11.29
C ASN A 101 -23.17 -4.87 12.38
N SER A 102 -22.61 -4.71 13.60
CA SER A 102 -22.96 -5.56 14.75
C SER A 102 -24.47 -5.60 15.07
N GLN A 103 -25.19 -4.52 14.79
CA GLN A 103 -26.64 -4.46 15.01
C GLN A 103 -27.42 -5.33 14.03
N ILE A 104 -27.01 -5.37 12.76
CA ILE A 104 -27.64 -6.20 11.74
C ILE A 104 -27.29 -7.69 11.98
N HIS A 105 -26.05 -7.96 12.34
CA HIS A 105 -25.59 -9.32 12.65
C HIS A 105 -26.28 -9.88 13.90
N GLN A 106 -26.42 -9.11 14.96
CA GLN A 106 -27.16 -9.53 16.17
C GLN A 106 -28.63 -9.77 15.89
N ALA A 107 -29.28 -8.95 15.05
CA ALA A 107 -30.66 -9.16 14.65
C ALA A 107 -30.84 -10.46 13.82
N LYS A 108 -29.91 -10.77 12.92
CA LYS A 108 -29.92 -12.03 12.15
C LYS A 108 -29.60 -13.26 13.01
N LEU A 109 -28.66 -13.18 13.94
CA LEU A 109 -28.41 -14.25 14.93
C LEU A 109 -29.61 -14.52 15.81
N ALA A 110 -30.35 -13.50 16.22
CA ALA A 110 -31.60 -13.65 16.99
C ALA A 110 -32.72 -14.33 16.19
N LEU A 111 -32.65 -14.25 14.85
CA LEU A 111 -33.59 -14.96 13.95
C LEU A 111 -33.14 -16.37 13.56
N GLY A 112 -32.01 -16.86 14.12
CA GLY A 112 -31.52 -18.23 13.90
C GLY A 112 -30.89 -18.46 12.52
N SER A 113 -30.60 -17.40 11.74
CA SER A 113 -29.89 -17.56 10.50
C SER A 113 -28.36 -17.53 10.79
N SER A 114 -27.70 -18.64 10.48
CA SER A 114 -26.23 -18.80 10.55
C SER A 114 -25.53 -18.20 9.34
N GLU A 115 -26.20 -17.37 8.56
CA GLU A 115 -25.62 -16.81 7.35
C GLU A 115 -24.56 -15.77 7.69
N GLU A 116 -23.36 -16.06 7.19
CA GLU A 116 -22.27 -15.13 7.07
C GLU A 116 -22.76 -13.83 6.42
N CYS A 117 -22.06 -12.74 6.64
CA CYS A 117 -22.36 -11.37 6.26
C CYS A 117 -22.61 -11.11 4.76
N GLU A 118 -23.43 -11.90 4.09
CA GLU A 118 -23.72 -11.78 2.65
C GLU A 118 -24.40 -10.46 2.27
N ASP A 119 -25.16 -9.85 3.19
CA ASP A 119 -25.94 -8.63 2.94
C ASP A 119 -25.34 -7.37 3.58
N GLY A 120 -24.06 -7.35 3.88
CA GLY A 120 -23.40 -6.11 4.29
C GLY A 120 -23.55 -5.05 3.18
N PRO A 121 -23.78 -3.77 3.50
CA PRO A 121 -23.92 -2.74 2.48
C PRO A 121 -22.69 -2.75 1.59
N LYS A 122 -22.91 -2.88 0.27
CA LYS A 122 -21.86 -2.79 -0.73
C LYS A 122 -21.18 -1.45 -0.57
N ILE A 123 -19.87 -1.46 -0.40
CA ILE A 123 -19.10 -0.25 -0.06
C ILE A 123 -19.18 0.84 -1.12
N GLY A 124 -19.42 0.50 -2.38
CA GLY A 124 -19.62 1.48 -3.44
C GLY A 124 -20.64 2.56 -3.11
N SER A 125 -21.77 2.18 -2.51
CA SER A 125 -22.82 3.14 -2.11
C SER A 125 -22.44 3.96 -0.87
N LEU A 126 -21.63 3.41 0.02
CA LEU A 126 -21.12 4.09 1.23
C LEU A 126 -19.98 5.05 0.93
N LEU A 127 -19.16 4.77 -0.08
CA LEU A 127 -18.01 5.59 -0.46
C LEU A 127 -18.37 6.93 -1.07
N GLN A 128 -19.56 7.07 -1.65
CA GLN A 128 -20.05 8.36 -2.15
C GLN A 128 -20.31 9.35 -1.00
N ASN A 129 -20.63 8.84 0.20
CA ASN A 129 -21.06 9.66 1.35
C ASN A 129 -20.17 9.57 2.59
N ALA A 130 -19.33 8.54 2.74
CA ALA A 130 -18.53 8.36 3.95
C ALA A 130 -17.10 7.94 3.64
N SER A 131 -16.18 8.79 3.98
CA SER A 131 -14.73 8.60 3.87
C SER A 131 -14.14 7.53 4.81
N SER A 132 -14.93 6.82 5.59
CA SER A 132 -14.45 6.05 6.75
C SER A 132 -14.04 4.61 6.49
N LEU A 133 -14.40 4.02 5.35
CA LEU A 133 -14.13 2.61 5.05
C LEU A 133 -13.30 2.46 3.78
N ARG A 134 -12.08 3.00 3.78
CA ARG A 134 -11.14 2.93 2.65
C ARG A 134 -9.83 2.32 3.10
N PHE A 135 -9.22 1.49 2.25
CA PHE A 135 -7.83 1.06 2.45
C PHE A 135 -6.84 2.21 2.29
N ILE A 136 -7.17 3.18 1.44
CA ILE A 136 -6.31 4.31 1.12
C ILE A 136 -7.14 5.58 1.15
N ARG A 137 -6.68 6.60 1.89
CA ARG A 137 -7.39 7.87 2.01
C ARG A 137 -7.35 8.70 0.73
N LEU A 138 -6.22 8.69 0.04
CA LEU A 138 -5.96 9.47 -1.18
C LEU A 138 -5.84 8.55 -2.38
N GLU A 139 -6.98 8.03 -2.83
CA GLU A 139 -7.05 7.18 -4.01
C GLU A 139 -6.73 7.97 -5.28
N GLY A 140 -6.04 7.33 -6.23
CA GLY A 140 -5.64 7.94 -7.50
C GLY A 140 -4.57 9.03 -7.35
N SER A 141 -3.78 8.99 -6.28
CA SER A 141 -2.66 9.90 -6.04
C SER A 141 -1.56 9.73 -7.11
N PRO A 142 -0.64 10.69 -7.24
CA PRO A 142 0.50 10.52 -8.14
C PRO A 142 1.33 9.27 -7.83
N GLU A 143 1.50 8.92 -6.56
CA GLU A 143 2.22 7.72 -6.09
C GLU A 143 1.52 6.44 -6.53
N SER A 144 0.17 6.40 -6.46
CA SER A 144 -0.65 5.28 -6.92
C SER A 144 -0.38 4.89 -8.38
N LYS A 145 -0.06 5.87 -9.22
CA LYS A 145 0.23 5.67 -10.65
C LYS A 145 1.65 5.14 -10.93
N GLN A 146 2.53 5.16 -9.93
CA GLN A 146 3.94 4.77 -10.07
C GLN A 146 4.26 3.43 -9.42
N VAL A 147 3.25 2.79 -8.81
CA VAL A 147 3.42 1.54 -8.06
C VAL A 147 2.51 0.45 -8.58
N GLU A 148 2.90 -0.79 -8.30
CA GLU A 148 2.09 -1.99 -8.40
C GLU A 148 1.92 -2.59 -7.02
N VAL A 149 0.80 -3.25 -6.81
CA VAL A 149 0.45 -3.91 -5.56
C VAL A 149 0.12 -5.38 -5.77
N ALA A 150 0.36 -6.18 -4.75
CA ALA A 150 -0.05 -7.57 -4.70
C ALA A 150 -0.49 -7.94 -3.28
N VAL A 151 -1.28 -8.99 -3.15
CA VAL A 151 -1.74 -9.52 -1.86
C VAL A 151 -1.43 -11.00 -1.76
N SER A 152 -1.13 -11.47 -0.55
CA SER A 152 -0.73 -12.87 -0.31
C SER A 152 -1.90 -13.86 -0.34
N THR A 153 -3.09 -13.44 0.11
CA THR A 153 -4.29 -14.30 0.22
C THR A 153 -5.53 -13.62 -0.35
N GLY A 154 -6.48 -14.43 -0.83
CA GLY A 154 -7.72 -13.95 -1.44
C GLY A 154 -8.78 -13.51 -0.43
N ASP A 155 -8.80 -14.11 0.75
CA ASP A 155 -9.80 -13.84 1.77
C ASP A 155 -9.16 -13.59 3.12
N TYR A 156 -9.61 -12.55 3.79
CA TYR A 156 -9.16 -12.22 5.13
C TYR A 156 -10.26 -11.52 5.93
N GLU A 157 -10.49 -11.96 7.16
CA GLU A 157 -11.42 -11.28 8.06
C GLU A 157 -10.67 -10.25 8.90
N LEU A 158 -10.98 -8.98 8.68
CA LEU A 158 -10.45 -7.87 9.44
C LEU A 158 -11.34 -7.62 10.65
N THR A 159 -10.80 -7.89 11.83
CA THR A 159 -11.48 -7.75 13.11
C THR A 159 -11.02 -6.50 13.87
N PRO A 160 -11.78 -6.04 14.88
CA PRO A 160 -11.36 -4.96 15.76
C PRO A 160 -9.96 -5.21 16.38
N PRO A 161 -9.24 -4.14 16.79
CA PRO A 161 -7.96 -4.29 17.47
C PRO A 161 -8.05 -5.21 18.68
N GLY A 162 -7.08 -6.13 18.83
CA GLY A 162 -7.02 -7.08 19.93
C GLY A 162 -7.85 -8.36 19.74
N THR A 163 -8.57 -8.48 18.63
CA THR A 163 -9.27 -9.72 18.23
C THR A 163 -8.69 -10.23 16.93
N SER A 164 -8.62 -11.54 16.78
CA SER A 164 -8.18 -12.19 15.53
C SER A 164 -9.09 -13.39 15.26
N ALA A 165 -9.60 -13.46 14.05
CA ALA A 165 -10.41 -14.58 13.61
C ALA A 165 -9.58 -15.66 12.89
N ARG A 166 -8.36 -15.35 12.45
CA ARG A 166 -7.51 -16.26 11.67
C ARG A 166 -6.09 -16.33 12.19
N THR A 167 -5.45 -17.46 11.96
CA THR A 167 -4.05 -17.71 12.31
C THR A 167 -3.07 -17.29 11.20
N GLU A 168 -3.55 -17.23 9.95
CA GLU A 168 -2.71 -16.88 8.81
C GLU A 168 -2.64 -15.35 8.61
N PRO A 169 -1.45 -14.81 8.35
CA PRO A 169 -1.28 -13.39 8.08
C PRO A 169 -1.76 -13.03 6.67
N ILE A 170 -2.25 -11.79 6.49
CA ILE A 170 -2.37 -11.18 5.17
C ILE A 170 -1.24 -10.18 4.95
N ILE A 171 -0.64 -10.22 3.77
CA ILE A 171 0.47 -9.36 3.41
C ILE A 171 0.11 -8.59 2.14
N PHE A 172 0.17 -7.28 2.24
CA PHE A 172 0.08 -6.37 1.10
C PHE A 172 1.50 -6.00 0.67
N MET A 173 1.79 -6.19 -0.59
CA MET A 173 3.12 -5.92 -1.16
C MET A 173 3.01 -4.75 -2.14
N VAL A 174 4.02 -3.88 -2.14
CA VAL A 174 4.09 -2.69 -2.98
C VAL A 174 5.45 -2.61 -3.64
N ARG A 175 5.50 -2.45 -4.95
CA ARG A 175 6.73 -2.20 -5.69
C ARG A 175 6.56 -1.07 -6.70
N SER A 176 7.66 -0.51 -7.17
CA SER A 176 7.62 0.43 -8.30
C SER A 176 7.27 -0.32 -9.59
N LEU A 177 6.55 0.33 -10.51
CA LEU A 177 6.32 -0.16 -11.88
C LEU A 177 7.62 -0.54 -12.59
N GLU A 178 8.71 0.15 -12.27
CA GLU A 178 10.03 -0.08 -12.86
C GLU A 178 10.87 -1.13 -12.12
N ALA A 179 10.33 -1.78 -11.09
CA ALA A 179 11.07 -2.77 -10.32
C ALA A 179 11.48 -4.00 -11.15
N GLY A 180 10.77 -4.30 -12.24
CA GLY A 180 11.18 -5.32 -13.19
C GLY A 180 12.45 -4.98 -13.97
N ASN A 181 12.72 -3.70 -14.17
CA ASN A 181 13.87 -3.18 -14.91
C ASN A 181 15.04 -2.75 -14.01
N ASP A 182 14.78 -2.51 -12.73
CA ASP A 182 15.80 -2.08 -11.75
C ASP A 182 15.70 -2.89 -10.46
N ASN A 183 16.55 -3.90 -10.34
CA ASN A 183 16.63 -4.82 -9.19
C ASN A 183 17.10 -4.15 -7.87
N ARG A 184 17.49 -2.86 -7.91
CA ARG A 184 17.86 -2.09 -6.72
C ARG A 184 16.65 -1.45 -6.05
N LEU A 185 15.49 -1.40 -6.72
CA LEU A 185 14.24 -0.95 -6.14
C LEU A 185 13.68 -2.04 -5.21
N ARG A 186 13.40 -1.64 -3.97
CA ARG A 186 12.95 -2.57 -2.94
C ARG A 186 11.42 -2.65 -2.94
N THR A 187 10.91 -3.87 -2.88
CA THR A 187 9.51 -4.13 -2.60
C THR A 187 9.24 -3.91 -1.12
N ARG A 188 8.19 -3.16 -0.80
CA ARG A 188 7.72 -2.96 0.58
C ARG A 188 6.53 -3.86 0.86
N CYS A 189 6.27 -4.08 2.15
CA CYS A 189 5.14 -4.87 2.59
C CYS A 189 4.48 -4.28 3.85
N VAL A 190 3.18 -4.53 3.96
CA VAL A 190 2.40 -4.31 5.17
C VAL A 190 1.76 -5.65 5.51
N GLU A 191 2.00 -6.14 6.69
CA GLU A 191 1.52 -7.42 7.19
C GLU A 191 0.54 -7.21 8.34
N ILE A 192 -0.60 -7.88 8.30
CA ILE A 192 -1.46 -8.08 9.45
C ILE A 192 -1.25 -9.52 9.89
N SER A 193 -0.63 -9.72 11.04
CA SER A 193 -0.38 -11.04 11.61
C SER A 193 -1.68 -11.72 12.04
N GLY A 194 -1.64 -13.04 12.25
CA GLY A 194 -2.78 -13.79 12.80
C GLY A 194 -3.28 -13.29 14.16
N SER A 195 -2.43 -12.61 14.95
CA SER A 195 -2.84 -11.91 16.19
C SER A 195 -3.40 -10.51 15.92
N GLY A 196 -3.54 -10.11 14.66
CA GLY A 196 -4.01 -8.79 14.27
C GLY A 196 -2.99 -7.66 14.46
N HIS A 197 -1.72 -7.95 14.72
CA HIS A 197 -0.68 -6.93 14.77
C HIS A 197 -0.34 -6.46 13.35
N LEU A 198 -0.35 -5.13 13.15
CA LEU A 198 0.02 -4.50 11.88
C LEU A 198 1.50 -4.13 11.91
N SER A 199 2.25 -4.58 10.92
CA SER A 199 3.67 -4.26 10.78
C SER A 199 4.02 -3.90 9.35
N ARG A 200 5.00 -2.99 9.18
CA ARG A 200 5.54 -2.59 7.89
C ARG A 200 6.98 -3.05 7.75
N GLY A 201 7.34 -3.51 6.56
CA GLY A 201 8.65 -4.05 6.30
C GLY A 201 9.13 -3.95 4.86
N THR A 202 10.14 -4.75 4.57
CA THR A 202 10.65 -5.00 3.22
C THR A 202 10.32 -6.45 2.86
N TRP A 203 9.77 -6.65 1.67
CA TRP A 203 9.50 -7.98 1.15
C TRP A 203 10.78 -8.65 0.68
N GLU A 204 10.99 -9.87 1.12
CA GLU A 204 12.13 -10.71 0.72
C GLU A 204 11.59 -12.03 0.14
N GLY A 205 12.05 -12.40 -1.06
CA GLY A 205 11.66 -13.62 -1.75
C GLY A 205 10.76 -13.39 -2.98
N SER A 206 10.20 -14.48 -3.50
CA SER A 206 9.23 -14.44 -4.59
C SER A 206 7.83 -14.11 -4.09
N LEU A 207 6.88 -13.80 -4.99
CA LEU A 207 5.49 -13.53 -4.60
C LEU A 207 4.83 -14.70 -3.86
N SER A 208 5.16 -15.93 -4.24
CA SER A 208 4.58 -17.15 -3.68
C SER A 208 5.36 -17.70 -2.48
N GLN A 209 6.64 -17.35 -2.34
CA GLN A 209 7.54 -17.88 -1.32
C GLN A 209 8.41 -16.76 -0.77
N GLY A 210 7.79 -15.82 -0.10
CA GLY A 210 8.48 -14.70 0.50
C GLY A 210 7.90 -14.38 1.87
N TYR A 211 8.51 -13.44 2.55
CA TYR A 211 8.07 -12.96 3.85
C TYR A 211 8.31 -11.46 4.00
N CYS A 212 7.52 -10.84 4.87
CA CYS A 212 7.66 -9.44 5.21
C CYS A 212 8.64 -9.28 6.37
N ARG A 213 9.82 -8.72 6.10
CA ARG A 213 10.82 -8.42 7.14
C ARG A 213 10.49 -7.06 7.75
N SER A 214 9.93 -7.06 8.96
CA SER A 214 9.58 -5.83 9.67
C SER A 214 10.82 -5.02 10.08
N ARG A 215 10.69 -3.68 10.10
CA ARG A 215 11.71 -2.78 10.64
C ARG A 215 11.78 -2.92 12.16
N GLY A 216 12.59 -3.76 12.67
CA GLY A 216 12.72 -4.01 14.12
C GLY A 216 12.94 -5.46 14.47
N ALA A 217 12.75 -6.38 13.54
CA ALA A 217 13.20 -7.75 13.65
C ALA A 217 14.69 -7.81 13.32
N GLU A 218 15.53 -7.18 14.15
CA GLU A 218 16.94 -7.56 14.22
C GLU A 218 16.99 -9.01 14.69
N THR A 219 17.48 -9.84 13.78
CA THR A 219 17.98 -11.19 14.03
C THR A 219 17.09 -12.10 14.87
N ARG A 220 16.07 -12.73 14.24
CA ARG A 220 15.78 -14.10 14.63
C ARG A 220 16.88 -14.97 14.02
N PRO A 221 17.72 -15.65 14.79
CA PRO A 221 18.53 -16.73 14.26
C PRO A 221 17.57 -17.78 13.71
N ASN A 222 17.83 -18.20 12.49
CA ASN A 222 17.11 -19.28 11.83
C ASN A 222 17.19 -20.54 12.73
N PRO A 223 16.09 -21.28 12.92
CA PRO A 223 16.11 -22.55 13.62
C PRO A 223 16.90 -23.61 12.87
#